data_2653751187be8552c0405cef302c5c07
#
_entry.id   2653751187be8552c0405cef302c5c07
#
_cell.length_a   1.000
_cell.length_b   1.000
_cell.length_c   1.000
_cell.angle_alpha   90.00
_cell.angle_beta   90.00
_cell.angle_gamma   90.00
#
_symmetry.space_group_name_H-M   'P 1'
#
loop_
_entity.id
_entity.type
_entity.pdbx_description
1 polymer ?
#
loop_
_entity_poly.entity_id
_entity_poly.type
_entity_poly.pdbx_seq_one_letter_code
_entity_poly.pdbx_strand_id
1 'polypeptide(L)'
;VSVICCWLNWGFGLIAGALLAKEVAKRVPTVDYPLLIASAYSGFVIWHAGLSGSIPLALNGGYVVGDVTYTASTLETIFHPMNLIMCGVILIAMPFVNYAMHPAQDKAITINPALLVDEEEKKYEVKTPADKMEHSKILWAILIAACWIYIVMYFVKNGFTLGLNIVNFLFMTLGLTLHGNLRKYVDAISDAAGGAAGILLQFPF
;
A
#
# COMPACT_ATOMS: atom_id res chain seq x y z
N VAL A 1 2.12 -10.35 -7.14
CA VAL A 1 2.41 -9.55 -5.92
C VAL A 1 1.63 -8.25 -5.97
N SER A 2 1.86 -7.38 -6.98
CA SER A 2 1.24 -6.05 -7.05
C SER A 2 -0.29 -6.07 -6.93
N VAL A 3 -0.99 -6.96 -7.64
CA VAL A 3 -2.46 -7.12 -7.54
C VAL A 3 -2.91 -7.37 -6.09
N ILE A 4 -2.29 -8.33 -5.39
CA ILE A 4 -2.66 -8.65 -4.00
C ILE A 4 -2.38 -7.46 -3.07
N CYS A 5 -1.21 -6.83 -3.23
CA CYS A 5 -0.84 -5.68 -2.42
C CYS A 5 -1.76 -4.47 -2.69
N CYS A 6 -2.15 -4.22 -3.96
CA CYS A 6 -3.10 -3.16 -4.33
C CYS A 6 -4.51 -3.44 -3.80
N TRP A 7 -4.93 -4.69 -3.70
CA TRP A 7 -6.21 -5.04 -3.09
C TRP A 7 -6.22 -4.74 -1.58
N LEU A 8 -5.11 -4.97 -0.89
CA LEU A 8 -4.96 -4.59 0.52
C LEU A 8 -4.91 -3.07 0.70
N ASN A 9 -4.01 -2.43 -0.02
CA ASN A 9 -3.86 -0.97 -0.07
C ASN A 9 -3.18 -0.57 -1.36
N TRP A 10 -3.80 0.33 -2.13
CA TRP A 10 -3.31 0.74 -3.44
C TRP A 10 -1.91 1.37 -3.39
N GLY A 11 -1.64 2.24 -2.40
CA GLY A 11 -0.33 2.87 -2.23
C GLY A 11 0.75 1.85 -1.85
N PHE A 12 0.44 0.94 -0.93
CA PHE A 12 1.33 -0.17 -0.59
C PHE A 12 1.62 -1.05 -1.81
N GLY A 13 0.59 -1.33 -2.63
CA GLY A 13 0.75 -2.13 -3.84
C GLY A 13 1.69 -1.52 -4.87
N LEU A 14 1.65 -0.20 -5.06
CA LEU A 14 2.56 0.52 -5.95
C LEU A 14 4.00 0.45 -5.46
N ILE A 15 4.23 0.70 -4.16
CA ILE A 15 5.57 0.65 -3.56
C ILE A 15 6.13 -0.78 -3.59
N ALA A 16 5.34 -1.77 -3.13
CA ALA A 16 5.76 -3.17 -3.15
C ALA A 16 6.05 -3.68 -4.57
N GLY A 17 5.25 -3.25 -5.55
CA GLY A 17 5.48 -3.53 -6.97
C GLY A 17 6.79 -2.93 -7.47
N ALA A 18 7.05 -1.66 -7.17
CA ALA A 18 8.27 -0.96 -7.58
C ALA A 18 9.53 -1.58 -6.95
N LEU A 19 9.49 -1.88 -5.65
CA LEU A 19 10.61 -2.54 -4.96
C LEU A 19 10.88 -3.94 -5.51
N LEU A 20 9.83 -4.72 -5.77
CA LEU A 20 9.97 -6.04 -6.40
C LEU A 20 10.58 -5.93 -7.80
N ALA A 21 10.12 -4.97 -8.61
CA ALA A 21 10.67 -4.74 -9.94
C ALA A 21 12.16 -4.36 -9.88
N LYS A 22 12.54 -3.48 -8.95
CA LYS A 22 13.94 -3.12 -8.68
C LYS A 22 14.79 -4.35 -8.35
N GLU A 23 14.33 -5.20 -7.43
CA GLU A 23 15.05 -6.40 -7.02
C GLU A 23 15.13 -7.46 -8.13
N VAL A 24 14.07 -7.62 -8.93
CA VAL A 24 14.09 -8.50 -10.10
C VAL A 24 15.10 -8.00 -11.13
N ALA A 25 15.11 -6.70 -11.44
CA ALA A 25 16.05 -6.12 -12.39
C ALA A 25 17.52 -6.27 -11.96
N LYS A 26 17.82 -6.21 -10.65
CA LYS A 26 19.16 -6.47 -10.11
C LYS A 26 19.60 -7.93 -10.32
N ARG A 27 18.68 -8.87 -10.13
CA ARG A 27 18.97 -10.32 -10.19
C ARG A 27 18.87 -10.93 -11.56
N VAL A 28 18.08 -10.32 -12.44
CA VAL A 28 17.85 -10.76 -13.82
C VAL A 28 18.17 -9.63 -14.79
N PRO A 29 19.46 -9.38 -15.09
CA PRO A 29 19.89 -8.25 -15.91
C PRO A 29 19.37 -8.28 -17.36
N THR A 30 18.86 -9.43 -17.81
CA THR A 30 18.32 -9.64 -19.16
C THR A 30 16.84 -9.34 -19.28
N VAL A 31 16.15 -8.96 -18.18
CA VAL A 31 14.72 -8.66 -18.21
C VAL A 31 14.46 -7.35 -18.94
N ASP A 32 13.36 -7.29 -19.70
CA ASP A 32 12.89 -6.03 -20.26
C ASP A 32 12.40 -5.11 -19.13
N TYR A 33 13.17 -4.04 -18.88
CA TYR A 33 12.93 -3.15 -17.75
C TYR A 33 11.63 -2.33 -17.88
N PRO A 34 11.30 -1.75 -19.07
CA PRO A 34 10.01 -1.06 -19.25
C PRO A 34 8.81 -1.96 -18.99
N LEU A 35 8.81 -3.19 -19.49
CA LEU A 35 7.73 -4.14 -19.24
C LEU A 35 7.68 -4.56 -17.77
N LEU A 36 8.82 -4.73 -17.12
CA LEU A 36 8.88 -5.06 -15.70
C LEU A 36 8.22 -3.96 -14.84
N ILE A 37 8.48 -2.70 -15.13
CA ILE A 37 7.83 -1.55 -14.46
C ILE A 37 6.33 -1.52 -14.79
N ALA A 38 5.94 -1.70 -16.05
CA ALA A 38 4.54 -1.78 -16.45
C ALA A 38 3.80 -2.92 -15.74
N SER A 39 4.45 -4.08 -15.60
CA SER A 39 3.92 -5.25 -14.89
C SER A 39 3.76 -4.97 -13.39
N ALA A 40 4.71 -4.27 -12.77
CA ALA A 40 4.60 -3.84 -11.38
C ALA A 40 3.41 -2.89 -11.17
N TYR A 41 3.18 -1.98 -12.12
CA TYR A 41 2.07 -1.04 -12.08
C TYR A 41 0.73 -1.68 -12.42
N SER A 42 0.69 -2.71 -13.25
CA SER A 42 -0.54 -3.33 -13.75
C SER A 42 -1.47 -3.86 -12.65
N GLY A 43 -0.94 -4.21 -11.49
CA GLY A 43 -1.72 -4.59 -10.31
C GLY A 43 -2.62 -3.49 -9.76
N PHE A 44 -2.36 -2.24 -10.11
CA PHE A 44 -3.18 -1.09 -9.70
C PHE A 44 -4.59 -1.11 -10.28
N VAL A 45 -4.85 -1.88 -11.32
CA VAL A 45 -6.17 -1.97 -11.98
C VAL A 45 -7.31 -2.33 -11.02
N ILE A 46 -7.04 -3.02 -9.91
CA ILE A 46 -8.05 -3.43 -8.93
C ILE A 46 -8.15 -2.50 -7.69
N TRP A 47 -7.54 -1.34 -7.71
CA TRP A 47 -7.43 -0.50 -6.52
C TRP A 47 -8.77 -0.09 -5.89
N HIS A 48 -9.82 0.15 -6.69
CA HIS A 48 -11.16 0.44 -6.20
C HIS A 48 -11.90 -0.78 -5.63
N ALA A 49 -11.48 -1.97 -6.02
CA ALA A 49 -12.10 -3.23 -5.59
C ALA A 49 -11.57 -3.75 -4.25
N GLY A 50 -10.58 -3.07 -3.65
CA GLY A 50 -9.88 -3.49 -2.43
C GLY A 50 -10.22 -2.67 -1.19
N LEU A 51 -9.52 -3.01 -0.10
CA LEU A 51 -9.73 -2.46 1.25
C LEU A 51 -9.42 -0.96 1.39
N SER A 52 -8.72 -0.37 0.44
CA SER A 52 -8.44 1.06 0.38
C SER A 52 -9.21 1.78 -0.74
N GLY A 53 -10.20 1.12 -1.33
CA GLY A 53 -11.08 1.72 -2.32
C GLY A 53 -11.91 2.84 -1.72
N SER A 54 -11.74 4.07 -2.22
CA SER A 54 -12.41 5.25 -1.63
C SER A 54 -13.93 5.16 -1.73
N ILE A 55 -14.48 4.66 -2.85
CA ILE A 55 -15.92 4.58 -3.08
C ILE A 55 -16.58 3.55 -2.13
N PRO A 56 -16.13 2.28 -2.05
CA PRO A 56 -16.72 1.32 -1.13
C PRO A 56 -16.66 1.75 0.34
N LEU A 57 -15.54 2.37 0.76
CA LEU A 57 -15.38 2.84 2.13
C LEU A 57 -16.23 4.07 2.44
N ALA A 58 -16.40 4.97 1.48
CA ALA A 58 -17.29 6.13 1.61
C ALA A 58 -18.76 5.69 1.72
N LEU A 59 -19.19 4.73 0.90
CA LEU A 59 -20.56 4.17 0.95
C LEU A 59 -20.85 3.50 2.30
N ASN A 60 -19.87 2.87 2.92
CA ASN A 60 -20.05 2.29 4.25
C ASN A 60 -20.31 3.36 5.33
N GLY A 61 -19.70 4.54 5.17
CA GLY A 61 -19.92 5.70 6.06
C GLY A 61 -21.17 6.53 5.76
N GLY A 62 -21.85 6.27 4.65
CA GLY A 62 -22.95 7.08 4.11
C GLY A 62 -22.46 8.16 3.16
N TYR A 63 -22.74 8.01 1.88
CA TYR A 63 -22.37 8.96 0.83
C TYR A 63 -23.60 9.74 0.39
N VAL A 64 -23.56 11.08 0.53
CA VAL A 64 -24.70 11.97 0.25
C VAL A 64 -24.58 12.53 -1.17
N VAL A 65 -25.62 12.34 -1.98
CA VAL A 65 -25.75 12.96 -3.32
C VAL A 65 -27.09 13.69 -3.39
N GLY A 66 -27.04 15.01 -3.41
CA GLY A 66 -28.25 15.83 -3.27
C GLY A 66 -28.91 15.59 -1.90
N ASP A 67 -30.18 15.21 -1.92
CA ASP A 67 -30.96 14.92 -0.71
C ASP A 67 -30.99 13.42 -0.34
N VAL A 68 -30.26 12.59 -1.08
CA VAL A 68 -30.27 11.14 -0.90
C VAL A 68 -28.96 10.65 -0.28
N THR A 69 -29.04 9.88 0.79
CA THR A 69 -27.90 9.20 1.41
C THR A 69 -27.84 7.76 0.91
N TYR A 70 -26.76 7.41 0.26
CA TYR A 70 -26.47 6.05 -0.20
C TYR A 70 -25.57 5.35 0.83
N THR A 71 -25.97 4.16 1.27
CA THR A 71 -25.19 3.32 2.18
C THR A 71 -25.08 1.92 1.61
N ALA A 72 -23.89 1.32 1.70
CA ALA A 72 -23.67 -0.09 1.40
C ALA A 72 -22.57 -0.63 2.31
N SER A 73 -22.76 -1.83 2.83
CA SER A 73 -21.74 -2.48 3.67
C SER A 73 -20.54 -2.94 2.84
N THR A 74 -19.40 -3.14 3.49
CA THR A 74 -18.22 -3.71 2.83
C THR A 74 -18.46 -5.13 2.34
N LEU A 75 -19.40 -5.88 2.94
CA LEU A 75 -19.81 -7.20 2.47
C LEU A 75 -20.57 -7.13 1.15
N GLU A 76 -21.34 -6.06 0.92
CA GLU A 76 -22.09 -5.83 -0.31
C GLU A 76 -21.23 -5.19 -1.42
N THR A 77 -20.05 -4.71 -1.10
CA THR A 77 -19.13 -4.06 -2.03
C THR A 77 -17.82 -4.84 -2.19
N ILE A 78 -16.86 -4.64 -1.29
CA ILE A 78 -15.50 -5.22 -1.38
C ILE A 78 -15.54 -6.75 -1.33
N PHE A 79 -16.33 -7.31 -0.40
CA PHE A 79 -16.45 -8.75 -0.20
C PHE A 79 -17.61 -9.38 -0.97
N HIS A 80 -18.30 -8.61 -1.85
CA HIS A 80 -19.34 -9.18 -2.69
C HIS A 80 -18.72 -10.25 -3.62
N PRO A 81 -19.36 -11.43 -3.77
CA PRO A 81 -18.82 -12.53 -4.57
C PRO A 81 -18.43 -12.13 -5.98
N MET A 82 -19.21 -11.29 -6.65
CA MET A 82 -18.89 -10.78 -7.99
C MET A 82 -17.58 -10.00 -8.02
N ASN A 83 -17.34 -9.12 -7.02
CA ASN A 83 -16.09 -8.36 -6.90
C ASN A 83 -14.89 -9.29 -6.66
N LEU A 84 -15.03 -10.27 -5.78
CA LEU A 84 -13.98 -11.24 -5.49
C LEU A 84 -13.65 -12.13 -6.70
N ILE A 85 -14.67 -12.56 -7.46
CA ILE A 85 -14.47 -13.31 -8.71
C ILE A 85 -13.72 -12.45 -9.73
N MET A 86 -14.13 -11.19 -9.91
CA MET A 86 -13.45 -10.25 -10.82
C MET A 86 -11.99 -10.05 -10.42
N CYS A 87 -11.71 -9.82 -9.13
CA CYS A 87 -10.35 -9.70 -8.61
C CYS A 87 -9.55 -10.98 -8.84
N GLY A 88 -10.15 -12.15 -8.63
CA GLY A 88 -9.53 -13.46 -8.87
C GLY A 88 -9.20 -13.69 -10.34
N VAL A 89 -10.10 -13.33 -11.26
CA VAL A 89 -9.85 -13.39 -12.70
C VAL A 89 -8.68 -12.47 -13.09
N ILE A 90 -8.66 -11.24 -12.59
CA ILE A 90 -7.57 -10.29 -12.87
C ILE A 90 -6.24 -10.80 -12.29
N LEU A 91 -6.26 -11.35 -11.06
CA LEU A 91 -5.06 -11.92 -10.41
C LEU A 91 -4.42 -13.02 -11.26
N ILE A 92 -5.25 -13.82 -11.94
CA ILE A 92 -4.77 -14.91 -12.82
C ILE A 92 -4.41 -14.36 -14.21
N ALA A 93 -5.25 -13.53 -14.81
CA ALA A 93 -5.06 -13.06 -16.18
C ALA A 93 -3.85 -12.12 -16.34
N MET A 94 -3.62 -11.19 -15.39
CA MET A 94 -2.57 -10.19 -15.53
C MET A 94 -1.15 -10.76 -15.67
N PRO A 95 -0.72 -11.79 -14.91
CA PRO A 95 0.57 -12.42 -15.15
C PRO A 95 0.72 -13.01 -16.56
N PHE A 96 -0.35 -13.63 -17.10
CA PHE A 96 -0.32 -14.18 -18.45
C PHE A 96 -0.23 -13.10 -19.53
N VAL A 97 -0.98 -12.00 -19.35
CA VAL A 97 -0.92 -10.85 -20.27
C VAL A 97 0.49 -10.25 -20.26
N ASN A 98 1.04 -9.98 -19.08
CA ASN A 98 2.38 -9.42 -18.93
C ASN A 98 3.46 -10.37 -19.52
N TYR A 99 3.31 -11.68 -19.31
CA TYR A 99 4.20 -12.67 -19.91
C TYR A 99 4.12 -12.68 -21.45
N ALA A 100 2.90 -12.63 -21.99
CA ALA A 100 2.69 -12.61 -23.44
C ALA A 100 3.22 -11.33 -24.13
N MET A 101 3.33 -10.23 -23.36
CA MET A 101 3.87 -8.96 -23.85
C MET A 101 5.41 -8.91 -23.84
N HIS A 102 6.08 -9.90 -23.23
CA HIS A 102 7.54 -9.87 -23.11
C HIS A 102 8.18 -9.97 -24.51
N PRO A 103 9.04 -8.99 -24.87
CA PRO A 103 9.72 -9.00 -26.16
C PRO A 103 10.72 -10.16 -26.26
N ALA A 104 11.12 -10.50 -27.48
CA ALA A 104 12.23 -11.42 -27.69
C ALA A 104 13.52 -10.87 -27.05
N GLN A 105 14.39 -11.73 -26.59
CA GLN A 105 15.54 -11.38 -25.76
C GLN A 105 16.53 -10.42 -26.43
N ASP A 106 16.61 -10.45 -27.75
CA ASP A 106 17.39 -9.56 -28.61
C ASP A 106 16.80 -8.14 -28.70
N LYS A 107 15.53 -7.97 -28.34
CA LYS A 107 14.80 -6.68 -28.36
C LYS A 107 14.52 -6.11 -26.97
N ALA A 108 14.88 -6.84 -25.92
CA ALA A 108 14.65 -6.43 -24.55
C ALA A 108 15.50 -5.21 -24.19
N ILE A 109 14.85 -4.19 -23.61
CA ILE A 109 15.52 -2.98 -23.13
C ILE A 109 15.93 -3.22 -21.67
N THR A 110 17.21 -3.44 -21.45
CA THR A 110 17.76 -3.72 -20.12
C THR A 110 18.24 -2.47 -19.42
N ILE A 111 18.30 -2.51 -18.09
CA ILE A 111 18.88 -1.45 -17.27
C ILE A 111 20.23 -1.89 -16.70
N ASN A 112 21.15 -0.93 -16.55
CA ASN A 112 22.39 -1.20 -15.83
C ASN A 112 22.09 -1.36 -14.33
N PRO A 113 22.35 -2.54 -13.72
CA PRO A 113 22.09 -2.77 -12.29
C PRO A 113 22.80 -1.80 -11.35
N ALA A 114 23.91 -1.22 -11.77
CA ALA A 114 24.64 -0.21 -10.98
C ALA A 114 23.85 1.10 -10.76
N LEU A 115 22.83 1.37 -11.57
CA LEU A 115 21.93 2.51 -11.39
C LEU A 115 20.84 2.25 -10.35
N LEU A 116 20.61 0.99 -9.98
CA LEU A 116 19.59 0.57 -9.01
C LEU A 116 20.16 0.57 -7.59
N VAL A 117 20.58 1.74 -7.14
CA VAL A 117 21.18 1.92 -5.80
C VAL A 117 20.11 1.70 -4.72
N ASP A 118 20.50 1.07 -3.61
CA ASP A 118 19.65 0.99 -2.42
C ASP A 118 19.86 2.26 -1.59
N GLU A 119 18.77 2.72 -0.98
CA GLU A 119 18.85 3.83 -0.02
C GLU A 119 19.64 3.35 1.20
N GLU A 120 20.63 4.13 1.62
CA GLU A 120 21.40 3.83 2.83
C GLU A 120 20.48 4.00 4.06
N GLU A 121 20.54 3.03 4.99
CA GLU A 121 19.85 3.16 6.27
C GLU A 121 20.35 4.42 7.01
N LYS A 122 19.41 5.30 7.36
CA LYS A 122 19.72 6.50 8.15
C LYS A 122 20.28 6.10 9.52
N LYS A 123 21.51 6.53 9.82
CA LYS A 123 22.12 6.35 11.13
C LYS A 123 21.65 7.46 12.06
N TYR A 124 21.08 7.11 13.18
CA TYR A 124 20.56 8.05 14.17
C TYR A 124 21.56 8.25 15.30
N GLU A 125 21.90 9.49 15.58
CA GLU A 125 22.66 9.87 16.76
C GLU A 125 21.68 10.34 17.85
N VAL A 126 21.71 9.67 19.00
CA VAL A 126 20.85 9.99 20.14
C VAL A 126 21.59 10.98 21.03
N LYS A 127 21.33 12.28 20.87
CA LYS A 127 22.04 13.35 21.61
C LYS A 127 21.18 14.03 22.65
N THR A 128 19.88 14.17 22.40
CA THR A 128 18.94 14.91 23.26
C THR A 128 18.01 14.00 24.05
N PRO A 129 17.38 14.49 25.13
CA PRO A 129 16.32 13.75 25.81
C PRO A 129 15.14 13.39 24.87
N ALA A 130 14.80 14.26 23.93
CA ALA A 130 13.78 14.01 22.91
C ALA A 130 14.14 12.82 22.02
N ASP A 131 15.39 12.74 21.54
CA ASP A 131 15.87 11.61 20.74
C ASP A 131 15.74 10.29 21.51
N LYS A 132 16.04 10.31 22.84
CA LYS A 132 15.88 9.12 23.70
C LYS A 132 14.43 8.67 23.78
N MET A 133 13.48 9.60 23.84
CA MET A 133 12.04 9.30 23.87
C MET A 133 11.57 8.73 22.53
N GLU A 134 12.00 9.33 21.41
CA GLU A 134 11.67 8.86 20.06
C GLU A 134 12.22 7.44 19.78
N HIS A 135 13.38 7.10 20.34
CA HIS A 135 13.99 5.77 20.24
C HIS A 135 13.54 4.78 21.32
N SER A 136 12.68 5.21 22.26
CA SER A 136 12.23 4.38 23.37
C SER A 136 11.31 3.26 22.89
N LYS A 137 11.78 2.02 23.06
CA LYS A 137 10.97 0.82 22.78
C LYS A 137 9.78 0.70 23.74
N ILE A 138 9.88 1.24 24.94
CA ILE A 138 8.80 1.20 25.94
C ILE A 138 7.66 2.13 25.49
N LEU A 139 7.95 3.37 25.12
CA LEU A 139 6.94 4.31 24.63
C LEU A 139 6.29 3.79 23.34
N TRP A 140 7.10 3.26 22.43
CA TRP A 140 6.62 2.62 21.23
C TRP A 140 5.67 1.44 21.53
N ALA A 141 6.05 0.55 22.46
CA ALA A 141 5.23 -0.60 22.84
C ALA A 141 3.90 -0.20 23.49
N ILE A 142 3.92 0.81 24.37
CA ILE A 142 2.69 1.35 25.00
C ILE A 142 1.75 1.91 23.94
N LEU A 143 2.28 2.72 23.01
CA LEU A 143 1.47 3.31 21.94
C LEU A 143 0.84 2.23 21.05
N ILE A 144 1.64 1.25 20.62
CA ILE A 144 1.13 0.14 19.79
C ILE A 144 0.10 -0.68 20.54
N ALA A 145 0.36 -1.01 21.81
CA ALA A 145 -0.61 -1.75 22.63
C ALA A 145 -1.96 -0.99 22.71
N ALA A 146 -1.92 0.31 22.94
CA ALA A 146 -3.14 1.14 22.97
C ALA A 146 -3.86 1.13 21.61
N CYS A 147 -3.14 1.24 20.50
CA CYS A 147 -3.71 1.19 19.16
C CYS A 147 -4.37 -0.18 18.85
N TRP A 148 -3.69 -1.28 19.15
CA TRP A 148 -4.25 -2.62 18.94
C TRP A 148 -5.44 -2.91 19.85
N ILE A 149 -5.40 -2.49 21.11
CA ILE A 149 -6.54 -2.59 22.05
C ILE A 149 -7.74 -1.86 21.45
N TYR A 150 -7.56 -0.63 20.96
CA TYR A 150 -8.64 0.12 20.33
C TYR A 150 -9.21 -0.62 19.11
N ILE A 151 -8.37 -1.16 18.22
CA ILE A 151 -8.80 -1.91 17.03
C ILE A 151 -9.63 -3.13 17.44
N VAL A 152 -9.15 -3.91 18.42
CA VAL A 152 -9.87 -5.09 18.93
C VAL A 152 -11.22 -4.68 19.52
N MET A 153 -11.23 -3.65 20.37
CA MET A 153 -12.48 -3.12 20.97
C MET A 153 -13.46 -2.63 19.90
N TYR A 154 -12.97 -1.97 18.86
CA TYR A 154 -13.80 -1.52 17.75
C TYR A 154 -14.51 -2.71 17.07
N PHE A 155 -13.77 -3.75 16.70
CA PHE A 155 -14.36 -4.93 16.04
C PHE A 155 -15.26 -5.75 16.95
N VAL A 156 -14.95 -5.84 18.24
CA VAL A 156 -15.84 -6.51 19.21
C VAL A 156 -17.17 -5.75 19.35
N LYS A 157 -17.15 -4.41 19.33
CA LYS A 157 -18.34 -3.58 19.50
C LYS A 157 -19.18 -3.44 18.22
N ASN A 158 -18.52 -3.28 17.07
CA ASN A 158 -19.18 -2.94 15.79
C ASN A 158 -19.26 -4.13 14.82
N GLY A 159 -18.82 -5.32 15.24
CA GLY A 159 -18.65 -6.45 14.31
C GLY A 159 -17.55 -6.17 13.26
N PHE A 160 -17.53 -6.97 12.19
CA PHE A 160 -16.53 -6.80 11.12
C PHE A 160 -16.96 -5.70 10.12
N THR A 161 -17.19 -4.49 10.67
CA THR A 161 -17.57 -3.31 9.86
C THR A 161 -16.32 -2.49 9.54
N LEU A 162 -15.95 -2.47 8.25
CA LEU A 162 -14.78 -1.73 7.76
C LEU A 162 -15.26 -0.39 7.17
N GLY A 163 -14.98 0.70 7.86
CA GLY A 163 -15.14 2.07 7.35
C GLY A 163 -13.78 2.70 7.09
N LEU A 164 -13.77 3.83 6.38
CA LEU A 164 -12.54 4.54 6.00
C LEU A 164 -11.62 4.82 7.21
N ASN A 165 -12.18 5.28 8.31
CA ASN A 165 -11.41 5.67 9.49
C ASN A 165 -10.72 4.48 10.15
N ILE A 166 -11.42 3.35 10.34
CA ILE A 166 -10.81 2.17 10.98
C ILE A 166 -9.78 1.52 10.07
N VAL A 167 -9.99 1.52 8.74
CA VAL A 167 -9.03 1.00 7.77
C VAL A 167 -7.75 1.85 7.79
N ASN A 168 -7.86 3.18 7.77
CA ASN A 168 -6.71 4.09 7.88
C ASN A 168 -5.98 3.91 9.21
N PHE A 169 -6.72 3.79 10.31
CA PHE A 169 -6.13 3.56 11.64
C PHE A 169 -5.42 2.20 11.72
N LEU A 170 -5.97 1.17 11.09
CA LEU A 170 -5.35 -0.15 10.99
C LEU A 170 -4.00 -0.07 10.24
N PHE A 171 -3.96 0.59 9.08
CA PHE A 171 -2.72 0.75 8.32
C PHE A 171 -1.68 1.59 9.07
N MET A 172 -2.10 2.66 9.76
CA MET A 172 -1.22 3.43 10.62
C MET A 172 -0.62 2.57 11.73
N THR A 173 -1.45 1.76 12.41
CA THR A 173 -1.02 0.87 13.48
C THR A 173 -0.08 -0.22 12.99
N LEU A 174 -0.36 -0.81 11.82
CA LEU A 174 0.53 -1.77 11.16
C LEU A 174 1.87 -1.12 10.80
N GLY A 175 1.85 0.09 10.24
CA GLY A 175 3.07 0.84 9.95
C GLY A 175 3.91 1.08 11.19
N LEU A 176 3.32 1.59 12.27
CA LEU A 176 3.99 1.77 13.57
C LEU A 176 4.59 0.45 14.11
N THR A 177 3.84 -0.65 13.98
CA THR A 177 4.27 -1.97 14.46
C THR A 177 5.47 -2.48 13.68
N LEU A 178 5.43 -2.38 12.35
CA LEU A 178 6.47 -2.92 11.46
C LEU A 178 7.79 -2.13 11.53
N HIS A 179 7.74 -0.83 11.76
CA HIS A 179 8.94 -0.01 11.88
C HIS A 179 9.69 -0.22 13.21
N GLY A 180 9.03 -0.74 14.24
CA GLY A 180 9.65 -1.11 15.53
C GLY A 180 10.23 0.04 16.34
N ASN A 181 10.01 1.30 15.92
CA ASN A 181 10.57 2.50 16.53
C ASN A 181 9.81 3.73 16.03
N LEU A 182 9.49 4.68 16.91
CA LEU A 182 8.76 5.90 16.56
C LEU A 182 9.54 6.77 15.56
N ARG A 183 10.83 6.92 15.78
CA ARG A 183 11.70 7.72 14.90
C ARG A 183 11.72 7.16 13.48
N LYS A 184 11.95 5.86 13.32
CA LYS A 184 11.93 5.21 12.00
C LYS A 184 10.58 5.38 11.29
N TYR A 185 9.47 5.31 12.04
CA TYR A 185 8.15 5.52 11.49
C TYR A 185 7.93 6.96 11.01
N VAL A 186 8.34 7.96 11.80
CA VAL A 186 8.23 9.38 11.44
C VAL A 186 9.06 9.70 10.21
N ASP A 187 10.28 9.18 10.13
CA ASP A 187 11.15 9.38 8.96
C ASP A 187 10.58 8.72 7.70
N ALA A 188 10.03 7.49 7.84
CA ALA A 188 9.36 6.82 6.73
C ALA A 188 8.13 7.61 6.23
N ILE A 189 7.35 8.22 7.14
CA ILE A 189 6.24 9.11 6.75
C ILE A 189 6.76 10.37 6.08
N SER A 190 7.83 10.99 6.58
CA SER A 190 8.42 12.18 5.96
C SER A 190 8.91 11.90 4.54
N ASP A 191 9.58 10.77 4.35
CA ASP A 191 10.06 10.34 3.02
C ASP A 191 8.87 10.04 2.08
N ALA A 192 7.84 9.35 2.58
CA ALA A 192 6.60 9.08 1.84
C ALA A 192 5.84 10.38 1.48
N ALA A 193 5.79 11.35 2.39
CA ALA A 193 5.15 12.65 2.15
C ALA A 193 5.84 13.42 1.02
N GLY A 194 7.18 13.35 0.92
CA GLY A 194 7.93 13.89 -0.21
C GLY A 194 7.50 13.27 -1.55
N GLY A 195 7.29 11.95 -1.59
CA GLY A 195 6.79 11.24 -2.77
C GLY A 195 5.32 11.56 -3.12
N ALA A 196 4.50 11.93 -2.13
CA ALA A 196 3.10 12.27 -2.35
C ALA A 196 2.89 13.61 -3.07
N ALA A 197 3.90 14.48 -3.13
CA ALA A 197 3.80 15.78 -3.80
C ALA A 197 3.37 15.65 -5.27
N GLY A 198 3.90 14.67 -6.00
CA GLY A 198 3.50 14.40 -7.38
C GLY A 198 2.02 14.03 -7.52
N ILE A 199 1.51 13.22 -6.59
CA ILE A 199 0.10 12.81 -6.56
C ILE A 199 -0.80 14.01 -6.26
N LEU A 200 -0.44 14.82 -5.25
CA LEU A 200 -1.20 16.02 -4.88
C LEU A 200 -1.28 17.06 -6.01
N LEU A 201 -0.24 17.15 -6.85
CA LEU A 201 -0.23 18.04 -8.01
C LEU A 201 -1.04 17.49 -9.18
N GLN A 202 -1.22 16.18 -9.30
CA GLN A 202 -1.98 15.55 -10.38
C GLN A 202 -3.50 15.60 -10.17
N PHE A 203 -3.96 15.47 -8.92
CA PHE A 203 -5.39 15.36 -8.62
C PHE A 203 -6.24 16.62 -8.89
N PRO A 204 -5.73 17.87 -8.77
CA PRO A 204 -6.49 19.08 -9.09
C PRO A 204 -6.70 19.34 -10.60
N PHE A 205 -6.00 18.66 -11.48
CA PHE A 205 -6.04 18.79 -12.92
C PHE A 205 -6.56 17.52 -13.58
#